data_1883fb477aa14a7aa6a27c130ce45135
#
_entry.id   1883fb477aa14a7aa6a27c130ce45135
#
_cell.length_a   1.000
_cell.length_b   1.000
_cell.length_c   1.000
_cell.angle_alpha   90.00
_cell.angle_beta   90.00
_cell.angle_gamma   90.00
#
_symmetry.space_group_name_H-M   'P 1'
#
loop_
_entity.id
_entity.type
_entity.pdbx_description
1 polymer ?
#
loop_
_entity_poly.entity_id
_entity_poly.type
_entity_poly.pdbx_seq_one_letter_code
_entity_poly.pdbx_strand_id
1 'polypeptide(L)'
;MIYAGIDISKYKHDCFILSDFGEVVNDGFAFTNDAKGFSQFQKVLEEFDSDSIRIGFESTGNYAVNLKLFLEKKGFSFMEINPLLIKEYMRSNSLRRTVTDKICAKNIAGYLCERVYNPYQTDFYDRFALKQLTRFRSSLVTTRSRYLIQLTNILDCVFPEFKQFFGNKFSVTALYILGHYQSAVKISNMNSQSYEKLRCISRGRFSMAKFVELKYLAKNTVGAFNEYYRIELETVLDLYFQIDCKINQVETEITKFIRTIDPPTLSIRGIGEFSAAVIVSEYGDFLRFSNANKMLSFAGLEPGYFQSGTMEHNGRMVKRGSSHLRCALMNCSRSVCLHNEVFATYYRKKRDEGKPHYVAMNHVAKKLVRLIFALETKGLKFDAELLR
;
A
#
# COMPACT_ATOMS: atom_id res chain seq x y z
N MET A 1 -21.39 14.35 27.30
CA MET A 1 -20.62 14.11 26.02
C MET A 1 -21.59 14.24 24.86
N ILE A 2 -21.10 14.73 23.73
CA ILE A 2 -21.85 14.92 22.49
C ILE A 2 -21.24 14.00 21.40
N TYR A 3 -22.05 13.38 20.58
CA TYR A 3 -21.62 12.43 19.56
C TYR A 3 -22.10 12.87 18.18
N ALA A 4 -21.20 13.30 17.35
CA ALA A 4 -21.46 13.71 15.97
C ALA A 4 -21.10 12.59 14.99
N GLY A 5 -22.10 11.96 14.41
CA GLY A 5 -21.95 10.96 13.35
C GLY A 5 -22.09 11.62 11.98
N ILE A 6 -21.11 11.38 11.10
CA ILE A 6 -21.08 11.98 9.77
C ILE A 6 -21.09 10.89 8.71
N ASP A 7 -22.09 10.91 7.84
CA ASP A 7 -22.10 10.12 6.62
C ASP A 7 -21.44 10.92 5.49
N ILE A 8 -20.41 10.34 4.85
CA ILE A 8 -19.55 11.04 3.92
C ILE A 8 -19.89 10.65 2.49
N SER A 9 -20.22 11.65 1.67
CA SER A 9 -20.34 11.48 0.24
C SER A 9 -19.47 12.46 -0.55
N LYS A 10 -19.43 12.34 -1.88
CA LYS A 10 -18.54 13.10 -2.74
C LYS A 10 -18.76 14.60 -2.68
N TYR A 11 -20.01 15.04 -2.65
CA TYR A 11 -20.40 16.45 -2.81
C TYR A 11 -20.96 17.08 -1.53
N LYS A 12 -21.49 16.24 -0.63
CA LYS A 12 -22.08 16.69 0.63
C LYS A 12 -21.79 15.68 1.74
N HIS A 13 -21.92 16.10 2.96
CA HIS A 13 -21.85 15.26 4.14
C HIS A 13 -23.11 15.46 4.96
N ASP A 14 -23.67 14.39 5.51
CA ASP A 14 -24.83 14.44 6.38
C ASP A 14 -24.35 14.19 7.82
N CYS A 15 -24.66 15.11 8.73
CA CYS A 15 -24.28 15.05 10.13
C CYS A 15 -25.51 14.87 11.02
N PHE A 16 -25.40 14.03 12.06
CA PHE A 16 -26.41 13.81 13.09
C PHE A 16 -25.75 13.86 14.45
N ILE A 17 -26.39 14.55 15.43
CA ILE A 17 -25.78 14.78 16.75
C ILE A 17 -26.67 14.25 17.85
N LEU A 18 -26.07 13.43 18.74
CA LEU A 18 -26.71 12.85 19.92
C LEU A 18 -26.01 13.30 21.21
N SER A 19 -26.75 13.36 22.32
CA SER A 19 -26.20 13.42 23.68
C SER A 19 -25.78 12.02 24.16
N ASP A 20 -25.11 11.95 25.29
CA ASP A 20 -24.73 10.71 25.99
C ASP A 20 -25.96 9.90 26.50
N PHE A 21 -27.10 10.55 26.66
CA PHE A 21 -28.36 9.88 26.98
C PHE A 21 -29.11 9.38 25.73
N GLY A 22 -28.54 9.55 24.52
CA GLY A 22 -29.19 9.18 23.26
C GLY A 22 -30.26 10.17 22.79
N GLU A 23 -30.38 11.33 23.44
CA GLU A 23 -31.27 12.38 23.01
C GLU A 23 -30.78 13.06 21.74
N VAL A 24 -31.69 13.46 20.88
CA VAL A 24 -31.37 14.15 19.62
C VAL A 24 -31.05 15.61 19.93
N VAL A 25 -29.81 15.99 19.79
CA VAL A 25 -29.36 17.39 19.91
C VAL A 25 -29.54 18.11 18.58
N ASN A 26 -29.22 17.43 17.46
CA ASN A 26 -29.48 17.94 16.12
C ASN A 26 -30.01 16.79 15.24
N ASP A 27 -31.23 16.96 14.69
CA ASP A 27 -31.95 15.94 13.93
C ASP A 27 -31.44 15.77 12.47
N GLY A 28 -30.20 16.13 12.26
CA GLY A 28 -29.49 15.97 11.01
C GLY A 28 -29.54 17.20 10.09
N PHE A 29 -28.40 17.59 9.62
CA PHE A 29 -28.20 18.63 8.62
C PHE A 29 -27.16 18.16 7.61
N ALA A 30 -27.23 18.69 6.40
CA ALA A 30 -26.26 18.43 5.36
C ALA A 30 -25.39 19.67 5.13
N PHE A 31 -24.09 19.45 4.88
CA PHE A 31 -23.18 20.50 4.48
C PHE A 31 -22.36 20.04 3.24
N THR A 32 -22.04 20.97 2.36
CA THR A 32 -21.34 20.70 1.12
C THR A 32 -19.82 20.49 1.35
N ASN A 33 -19.19 19.66 0.51
CA ASN A 33 -17.74 19.42 0.57
C ASN A 33 -16.99 20.57 -0.12
N ASP A 34 -17.16 21.80 0.40
CA ASP A 34 -16.55 23.04 -0.04
C ASP A 34 -16.38 24.04 1.13
N ALA A 35 -15.74 25.17 0.87
CA ALA A 35 -15.46 26.17 1.89
C ALA A 35 -16.73 26.69 2.58
N LYS A 36 -17.84 26.83 1.86
CA LYS A 36 -19.12 27.31 2.41
C LYS A 36 -19.73 26.27 3.34
N GLY A 37 -19.76 25.00 2.93
CA GLY A 37 -20.27 23.90 3.76
C GLY A 37 -19.46 23.69 5.01
N PHE A 38 -18.12 23.71 4.92
CA PHE A 38 -17.27 23.62 6.08
C PHE A 38 -17.38 24.81 7.05
N SER A 39 -17.65 26.03 6.53
CA SER A 39 -17.95 27.17 7.38
C SER A 39 -19.29 27.04 8.11
N GLN A 40 -20.29 26.44 7.48
CA GLN A 40 -21.57 26.11 8.14
C GLN A 40 -21.36 25.05 9.23
N PHE A 41 -20.63 23.98 8.92
CA PHE A 41 -20.32 22.93 9.87
C PHE A 41 -19.51 23.44 11.06
N GLN A 42 -18.55 24.35 10.83
CA GLN A 42 -17.79 24.98 11.89
C GLN A 42 -18.69 25.70 12.90
N LYS A 43 -19.67 26.47 12.44
CA LYS A 43 -20.62 27.18 13.33
C LYS A 43 -21.38 26.21 14.24
N VAL A 44 -21.76 25.06 13.72
CA VAL A 44 -22.42 24.02 14.54
C VAL A 44 -21.45 23.43 15.56
N LEU A 45 -20.18 23.19 15.18
CA LEU A 45 -19.18 22.66 16.10
C LEU A 45 -18.79 23.66 17.20
N GLU A 46 -18.80 24.97 16.91
CA GLU A 46 -18.49 26.04 17.86
C GLU A 46 -19.56 26.18 19.00
N GLU A 47 -20.72 25.53 18.85
CA GLU A 47 -21.71 25.42 19.93
C GLU A 47 -21.29 24.43 21.03
N PHE A 48 -20.24 23.63 20.79
CA PHE A 48 -19.76 22.59 21.68
C PHE A 48 -18.29 22.79 22.02
N ASP A 49 -17.91 22.49 23.24
CA ASP A 49 -16.51 22.41 23.64
C ASP A 49 -15.82 21.23 22.91
N SER A 50 -14.61 21.46 22.37
CA SER A 50 -13.84 20.46 21.61
C SER A 50 -13.58 19.17 22.42
N ASP A 51 -13.45 19.28 23.73
CA ASP A 51 -13.23 18.13 24.62
C ASP A 51 -14.54 17.38 24.95
N SER A 52 -15.68 18.03 24.75
CA SER A 52 -17.01 17.48 25.02
C SER A 52 -17.63 16.78 23.80
N ILE A 53 -17.09 16.97 22.59
CA ILE A 53 -17.63 16.40 21.36
C ILE A 53 -16.75 15.27 20.81
N ARG A 54 -17.37 14.16 20.42
CA ARG A 54 -16.77 13.01 19.76
C ARG A 54 -17.29 12.89 18.35
N ILE A 55 -16.42 13.07 17.38
CA ILE A 55 -16.76 13.04 15.95
C ILE A 55 -16.34 11.73 15.36
N GLY A 56 -17.23 11.11 14.57
CA GLY A 56 -16.89 9.90 13.84
C GLY A 56 -17.60 9.79 12.51
N PHE A 57 -16.99 9.04 11.61
CA PHE A 57 -17.48 8.79 10.27
C PHE A 57 -16.98 7.46 9.73
N GLU A 58 -17.66 6.96 8.70
CA GLU A 58 -17.28 5.74 8.01
C GLU A 58 -16.05 5.98 7.13
N SER A 59 -15.14 4.99 7.05
CA SER A 59 -13.96 5.03 6.19
C SER A 59 -14.35 4.92 4.71
N THR A 60 -14.58 6.07 4.07
CA THR A 60 -15.03 6.17 2.66
C THR A 60 -13.91 6.54 1.68
N GLY A 61 -12.65 6.26 2.03
CA GLY A 61 -11.50 6.51 1.15
C GLY A 61 -11.22 8.00 0.94
N ASN A 62 -11.16 8.47 -0.32
CA ASN A 62 -10.71 9.83 -0.62
C ASN A 62 -11.72 10.93 -0.26
N TYR A 63 -13.01 10.62 -0.15
CA TYR A 63 -14.04 11.64 0.13
C TYR A 63 -13.95 12.20 1.56
N ALA A 64 -13.39 11.44 2.49
CA ALA A 64 -13.20 11.87 3.87
C ALA A 64 -12.01 12.81 4.07
N VAL A 65 -11.11 12.96 3.09
CA VAL A 65 -9.82 13.67 3.26
C VAL A 65 -10.02 15.12 3.67
N ASN A 66 -10.88 15.84 2.94
CA ASN A 66 -11.13 17.27 3.21
C ASN A 66 -11.70 17.47 4.61
N LEU A 67 -12.64 16.60 5.03
CA LEU A 67 -13.22 16.65 6.37
C LEU A 67 -12.16 16.39 7.46
N LYS A 68 -11.31 15.39 7.27
CA LYS A 68 -10.23 15.06 8.21
C LYS A 68 -9.26 16.24 8.38
N LEU A 69 -8.81 16.82 7.26
CA LEU A 69 -7.94 17.99 7.27
C LEU A 69 -8.59 19.21 7.95
N PHE A 70 -9.88 19.40 7.70
CA PHE A 70 -10.64 20.47 8.35
C PHE A 70 -10.70 20.26 9.86
N LEU A 71 -11.06 19.07 10.33
CA LEU A 71 -11.16 18.74 11.74
C LEU A 71 -9.80 18.85 12.45
N GLU A 72 -8.73 18.31 11.86
CA GLU A 72 -7.36 18.41 12.37
C GLU A 72 -6.92 19.88 12.51
N LYS A 73 -7.13 20.69 11.45
CA LYS A 73 -6.80 22.12 11.46
C LYS A 73 -7.57 22.92 12.52
N LYS A 74 -8.78 22.47 12.86
CA LYS A 74 -9.63 23.09 13.88
C LYS A 74 -9.43 22.52 15.28
N GLY A 75 -8.56 21.54 15.46
CA GLY A 75 -8.26 20.91 16.75
C GLY A 75 -9.31 19.91 17.24
N PHE A 76 -10.23 19.48 16.38
CA PHE A 76 -11.21 18.46 16.74
C PHE A 76 -10.67 17.05 16.56
N SER A 77 -10.83 16.23 17.59
CA SER A 77 -10.54 14.80 17.49
C SER A 77 -11.61 14.07 16.66
N PHE A 78 -11.21 13.06 15.92
CA PHE A 78 -12.14 12.25 15.13
C PHE A 78 -11.76 10.77 15.09
N MET A 79 -12.77 9.91 14.92
CA MET A 79 -12.64 8.47 14.79
C MET A 79 -13.11 8.01 13.41
N GLU A 80 -12.26 7.28 12.72
CA GLU A 80 -12.61 6.62 11.45
C GLU A 80 -13.08 5.19 11.73
N ILE A 81 -14.31 4.87 11.34
CA ILE A 81 -14.96 3.59 11.65
C ILE A 81 -14.97 2.69 10.42
N ASN A 82 -14.71 1.41 10.63
CA ASN A 82 -14.76 0.43 9.55
C ASN A 82 -16.23 0.26 9.05
N PRO A 83 -16.49 0.39 7.74
CA PRO A 83 -17.81 0.23 7.13
C PRO A 83 -18.55 -1.05 7.55
N LEU A 84 -17.82 -2.14 7.72
CA LEU A 84 -18.42 -3.41 8.15
C LEU A 84 -19.04 -3.32 9.56
N LEU A 85 -18.39 -2.58 10.47
CA LEU A 85 -18.90 -2.41 11.84
C LEU A 85 -20.19 -1.58 11.86
N ILE A 86 -20.22 -0.51 11.06
CA ILE A 86 -21.45 0.31 10.93
C ILE A 86 -22.58 -0.52 10.31
N LYS A 87 -22.28 -1.30 9.27
CA LYS A 87 -23.27 -2.19 8.64
C LYS A 87 -23.81 -3.25 9.60
N GLU A 88 -22.96 -3.84 10.43
CA GLU A 88 -23.37 -4.80 11.46
C GLU A 88 -24.20 -4.12 12.55
N TYR A 89 -23.78 -2.94 13.00
CA TYR A 89 -24.52 -2.12 13.98
C TYR A 89 -25.93 -1.74 13.47
N MET A 90 -26.01 -1.26 12.22
CA MET A 90 -27.32 -0.96 11.60
C MET A 90 -28.24 -2.18 11.55
N ARG A 91 -27.72 -3.36 11.26
CA ARG A 91 -28.48 -4.60 11.21
C ARG A 91 -28.96 -5.08 12.58
N SER A 92 -28.18 -4.83 13.64
CA SER A 92 -28.60 -5.17 15.01
C SER A 92 -29.68 -4.24 15.55
N ASN A 93 -29.71 -2.98 15.08
CA ASN A 93 -30.64 -1.97 15.59
C ASN A 93 -32.00 -1.92 14.86
N SER A 94 -32.08 -2.45 13.63
CA SER A 94 -33.29 -2.39 12.86
C SER A 94 -33.41 -3.51 11.82
N LEU A 95 -34.58 -4.12 11.75
CA LEU A 95 -34.98 -5.06 10.69
C LEU A 95 -35.42 -4.33 9.41
N ARG A 96 -35.62 -3.01 9.45
CA ARG A 96 -36.03 -2.21 8.29
C ARG A 96 -34.87 -2.10 7.31
N ARG A 97 -35.15 -2.22 6.00
CA ARG A 97 -34.18 -2.13 4.91
C ARG A 97 -33.99 -0.70 4.37
N THR A 98 -34.64 0.30 4.98
CA THR A 98 -34.52 1.69 4.55
C THR A 98 -33.17 2.24 4.95
N VAL A 99 -32.39 2.69 3.99
CA VAL A 99 -31.07 3.32 4.18
C VAL A 99 -31.15 4.70 3.52
N THR A 100 -30.88 5.76 4.29
CA THR A 100 -30.70 7.12 3.80
C THR A 100 -29.48 7.72 4.48
N ASP A 101 -28.86 8.74 3.88
CA ASP A 101 -27.66 9.41 4.39
C ASP A 101 -27.90 9.88 5.86
N LYS A 102 -29.09 10.44 6.17
CA LYS A 102 -29.49 10.81 7.54
C LYS A 102 -29.54 9.61 8.50
N ILE A 103 -30.07 8.46 8.06
CA ILE A 103 -30.13 7.24 8.88
C ILE A 103 -28.72 6.69 9.09
N CYS A 104 -27.83 6.75 8.08
CA CYS A 104 -26.43 6.37 8.21
C CYS A 104 -25.73 7.25 9.24
N ALA A 105 -25.83 8.58 9.13
CA ALA A 105 -25.26 9.53 10.10
C ALA A 105 -25.78 9.29 11.53
N LYS A 106 -27.07 9.04 11.71
CA LYS A 106 -27.68 8.67 13.00
C LYS A 106 -27.07 7.39 13.57
N ASN A 107 -26.93 6.34 12.78
CA ASN A 107 -26.32 5.08 13.23
C ASN A 107 -24.84 5.23 13.57
N ILE A 108 -24.11 6.09 12.86
CA ILE A 108 -22.73 6.42 13.20
C ILE A 108 -22.65 7.13 14.56
N ALA A 109 -23.53 8.12 14.82
CA ALA A 109 -23.61 8.79 16.11
C ALA A 109 -23.97 7.82 17.25
N GLY A 110 -24.95 6.92 17.04
CA GLY A 110 -25.31 5.88 18.00
C GLY A 110 -24.17 4.89 18.26
N TYR A 111 -23.44 4.49 17.22
CA TYR A 111 -22.26 3.64 17.37
C TYR A 111 -21.19 4.31 18.25
N LEU A 112 -20.94 5.60 18.06
CA LEU A 112 -19.99 6.37 18.90
C LEU A 112 -20.42 6.45 20.36
N CYS A 113 -21.73 6.57 20.61
CA CYS A 113 -22.29 6.63 21.97
C CYS A 113 -22.10 5.29 22.71
N GLU A 114 -22.30 4.16 22.04
CA GLU A 114 -22.29 2.83 22.65
C GLU A 114 -20.93 2.15 22.66
N ARG A 115 -19.96 2.63 21.88
CA ARG A 115 -18.66 1.98 21.70
C ARG A 115 -17.51 2.85 22.19
N VAL A 116 -16.36 2.20 22.45
CA VAL A 116 -15.15 2.90 22.88
C VAL A 116 -14.68 3.83 21.76
N TYR A 117 -14.55 5.10 22.10
CA TYR A 117 -14.04 6.12 21.18
C TYR A 117 -12.50 6.07 21.13
N ASN A 118 -11.96 5.74 19.97
CA ASN A 118 -10.52 5.68 19.71
C ASN A 118 -10.16 6.68 18.60
N PRO A 119 -9.97 7.97 18.92
CA PRO A 119 -9.62 8.98 17.92
C PRO A 119 -8.21 8.80 17.40
N TYR A 120 -7.89 9.42 16.27
CA TYR A 120 -6.53 9.61 15.81
C TYR A 120 -5.75 10.47 16.81
N GLN A 121 -4.53 10.02 17.17
CA GLN A 121 -3.66 10.69 18.14
C GLN A 121 -2.41 11.31 17.50
N THR A 122 -2.17 11.08 16.21
CA THR A 122 -1.00 11.59 15.47
C THR A 122 -1.44 12.38 14.25
N ASP A 123 -0.56 13.26 13.75
CA ASP A 123 -0.78 14.06 12.56
C ASP A 123 -1.23 13.17 11.38
N PHE A 124 -2.52 13.27 11.08
CA PHE A 124 -3.16 12.49 10.02
C PHE A 124 -2.57 12.84 8.65
N TYR A 125 -2.32 14.13 8.41
CA TYR A 125 -1.92 14.64 7.11
C TYR A 125 -0.64 14.00 6.58
N ASP A 126 0.41 13.98 7.37
CA ASP A 126 1.71 13.48 6.95
C ASP A 126 1.67 11.98 6.66
N ARG A 127 1.01 11.21 7.50
CA ARG A 127 0.85 9.76 7.27
C ARG A 127 -0.04 9.45 6.08
N PHE A 128 -1.06 10.29 5.85
CA PHE A 128 -1.92 10.19 4.69
C PHE A 128 -1.17 10.53 3.39
N ALA A 129 -0.40 11.62 3.36
CA ALA A 129 0.41 12.01 2.22
C ALA A 129 1.40 10.90 1.81
N LEU A 130 2.11 10.33 2.79
CA LEU A 130 3.02 9.21 2.58
C LEU A 130 2.30 7.97 2.03
N LYS A 131 1.10 7.67 2.53
CA LYS A 131 0.26 6.58 2.04
C LYS A 131 -0.16 6.78 0.59
N GLN A 132 -0.52 8.00 0.20
CA GLN A 132 -0.86 8.32 -1.19
C GLN A 132 0.36 8.13 -2.11
N LEU A 133 1.54 8.60 -1.70
CA LEU A 133 2.77 8.44 -2.48
C LEU A 133 3.18 6.96 -2.65
N THR A 134 3.11 6.17 -1.59
CA THR A 134 3.46 4.73 -1.66
C THR A 134 2.49 3.94 -2.54
N ARG A 135 1.20 4.25 -2.49
CA ARG A 135 0.18 3.65 -3.34
C ARG A 135 0.30 4.10 -4.79
N PHE A 136 0.59 5.38 -5.03
CA PHE A 136 0.86 5.92 -6.36
C PHE A 136 2.08 5.24 -6.99
N ARG A 137 3.18 5.12 -6.24
CA ARG A 137 4.36 4.36 -6.69
C ARG A 137 3.99 2.91 -7.05
N SER A 138 3.16 2.24 -6.27
CA SER A 138 2.71 0.87 -6.57
C SER A 138 1.88 0.80 -7.86
N SER A 139 1.05 1.81 -8.13
CA SER A 139 0.31 1.94 -9.38
C SER A 139 1.24 2.12 -10.58
N LEU A 140 2.26 3.00 -10.47
CA LEU A 140 3.27 3.20 -11.52
C LEU A 140 4.03 1.90 -11.82
N VAL A 141 4.43 1.13 -10.80
CA VAL A 141 5.10 -0.18 -10.99
C VAL A 141 4.20 -1.18 -11.71
N THR A 142 2.90 -1.19 -11.39
CA THR A 142 1.94 -2.04 -12.10
C THR A 142 1.83 -1.64 -13.56
N THR A 143 1.78 -0.35 -13.87
CA THR A 143 1.75 0.17 -15.23
C THR A 143 3.04 -0.15 -15.98
N ARG A 144 4.21 0.03 -15.34
CA ARG A 144 5.51 -0.38 -15.90
C ARG A 144 5.51 -1.87 -16.28
N SER A 145 4.97 -2.73 -15.42
CA SER A 145 4.89 -4.17 -15.69
C SER A 145 4.01 -4.49 -16.90
N ARG A 146 2.94 -3.72 -17.13
CA ARG A 146 2.10 -3.87 -18.33
C ARG A 146 2.89 -3.54 -19.60
N TYR A 147 3.71 -2.49 -19.62
CA TYR A 147 4.57 -2.18 -20.75
C TYR A 147 5.63 -3.25 -20.99
N LEU A 148 6.20 -3.86 -19.95
CA LEU A 148 7.10 -5.00 -20.11
C LEU A 148 6.41 -6.23 -20.74
N ILE A 149 5.13 -6.45 -20.45
CA ILE A 149 4.34 -7.51 -21.12
C ILE A 149 4.14 -7.15 -22.60
N GLN A 150 3.77 -5.90 -22.92
CA GLN A 150 3.62 -5.45 -24.31
C GLN A 150 4.94 -5.57 -25.08
N LEU A 151 6.06 -5.11 -24.52
CA LEU A 151 7.39 -5.29 -25.11
C LEU A 151 7.72 -6.76 -25.37
N THR A 152 7.30 -7.66 -24.47
CA THR A 152 7.47 -9.10 -24.69
C THR A 152 6.72 -9.58 -25.94
N ASN A 153 5.44 -9.19 -26.05
CA ASN A 153 4.60 -9.61 -27.17
C ASN A 153 5.15 -9.07 -28.52
N ILE A 154 5.61 -7.81 -28.53
CA ILE A 154 6.25 -7.22 -29.71
C ILE A 154 7.52 -7.98 -30.08
N LEU A 155 8.40 -8.26 -29.11
CA LEU A 155 9.64 -8.98 -29.34
C LEU A 155 9.41 -10.42 -29.83
N ASP A 156 8.39 -11.09 -29.33
CA ASP A 156 8.03 -12.44 -29.79
C ASP A 156 7.62 -12.44 -31.29
N CYS A 157 7.19 -11.29 -31.85
CA CYS A 157 6.87 -11.12 -33.26
C CYS A 157 8.07 -10.63 -34.08
N VAL A 158 8.86 -9.67 -33.57
CA VAL A 158 9.86 -8.98 -34.41
C VAL A 158 11.28 -9.50 -34.22
N PHE A 159 11.59 -10.13 -33.08
CA PHE A 159 12.91 -10.71 -32.79
C PHE A 159 12.80 -11.78 -31.68
N PRO A 160 12.18 -12.93 -31.94
CA PRO A 160 11.92 -13.96 -30.93
C PRO A 160 13.20 -14.51 -30.28
N GLU A 161 14.33 -14.56 -31.02
CA GLU A 161 15.61 -15.04 -30.53
C GLU A 161 16.19 -14.14 -29.42
N PHE A 162 15.80 -12.86 -29.36
CA PHE A 162 16.26 -11.91 -28.35
C PHE A 162 15.97 -12.38 -26.92
N LYS A 163 14.82 -13.03 -26.72
CA LYS A 163 14.40 -13.56 -25.42
C LYS A 163 15.27 -14.73 -24.96
N GLN A 164 15.69 -15.59 -25.88
CA GLN A 164 16.55 -16.73 -25.56
C GLN A 164 17.98 -16.29 -25.28
N PHE A 165 18.46 -15.30 -26.03
CA PHE A 165 19.78 -14.74 -25.87
C PHE A 165 19.97 -14.01 -24.52
N PHE A 166 19.01 -13.19 -24.12
CA PHE A 166 19.02 -12.52 -22.83
C PHE A 166 18.20 -13.34 -21.81
N GLY A 167 18.85 -14.03 -20.88
CA GLY A 167 18.16 -14.72 -19.77
C GLY A 167 17.27 -13.77 -18.96
N ASN A 168 17.67 -12.49 -18.85
CA ASN A 168 16.80 -11.37 -18.43
C ASN A 168 16.67 -10.39 -19.61
N LYS A 169 15.62 -10.50 -20.38
CA LYS A 169 15.29 -9.66 -21.55
C LYS A 169 15.06 -8.17 -21.22
N PHE A 170 14.94 -7.82 -19.95
CA PHE A 170 14.77 -6.47 -19.44
C PHE A 170 15.95 -6.03 -18.57
N SER A 171 17.11 -6.66 -18.75
CA SER A 171 18.36 -6.15 -18.17
C SER A 171 18.69 -4.75 -18.74
N VAL A 172 19.47 -3.96 -18.00
CA VAL A 172 19.88 -2.62 -18.44
C VAL A 172 20.51 -2.66 -19.85
N THR A 173 21.33 -3.67 -20.13
CA THR A 173 21.95 -3.86 -21.44
C THR A 173 20.92 -4.19 -22.53
N ALA A 174 19.97 -5.07 -22.24
CA ALA A 174 18.92 -5.44 -23.20
C ALA A 174 18.00 -4.26 -23.51
N LEU A 175 17.55 -3.54 -22.49
CA LEU A 175 16.72 -2.33 -22.66
C LEU A 175 17.46 -1.23 -23.41
N TYR A 176 18.77 -1.05 -23.15
CA TYR A 176 19.57 -0.10 -23.91
C TYR A 176 19.63 -0.48 -25.40
N ILE A 177 19.85 -1.76 -25.72
CA ILE A 177 19.86 -2.24 -27.12
C ILE A 177 18.50 -1.98 -27.79
N LEU A 178 17.41 -2.35 -27.15
CA LEU A 178 16.08 -2.15 -27.70
C LEU A 178 15.76 -0.66 -27.91
N GLY A 179 16.06 0.19 -26.94
CA GLY A 179 15.79 1.64 -27.04
C GLY A 179 16.66 2.35 -28.07
N HIS A 180 17.90 1.87 -28.29
CA HIS A 180 18.84 2.57 -29.17
C HIS A 180 18.81 2.03 -30.63
N TYR A 181 18.68 0.72 -30.80
CA TYR A 181 18.74 0.09 -32.15
C TYR A 181 17.35 -0.25 -32.71
N GLN A 182 16.35 -0.51 -31.88
CA GLN A 182 14.93 -0.64 -32.24
C GLN A 182 14.55 -1.74 -33.24
N SER A 183 15.51 -2.30 -34.00
CA SER A 183 15.22 -3.36 -34.98
C SER A 183 16.38 -4.36 -35.09
N ALA A 184 16.07 -5.59 -35.49
CA ALA A 184 17.06 -6.63 -35.73
C ALA A 184 18.09 -6.19 -36.79
N VAL A 185 17.65 -5.46 -37.84
CA VAL A 185 18.54 -4.94 -38.90
C VAL A 185 19.57 -3.99 -38.32
N LYS A 186 19.16 -3.01 -37.48
CA LYS A 186 20.10 -2.07 -36.83
C LYS A 186 21.03 -2.80 -35.85
N ILE A 187 20.54 -3.82 -35.14
CA ILE A 187 21.35 -4.64 -34.23
C ILE A 187 22.41 -5.44 -35.02
N SER A 188 22.06 -6.02 -36.18
CA SER A 188 23.01 -6.74 -37.01
C SER A 188 24.15 -5.85 -37.56
N ASN A 189 23.87 -4.56 -37.74
CA ASN A 189 24.81 -3.55 -38.25
C ASN A 189 25.65 -2.85 -37.17
N MET A 190 25.55 -3.25 -35.91
CA MET A 190 26.37 -2.70 -34.82
C MET A 190 27.87 -2.83 -35.12
N ASN A 191 28.64 -1.80 -34.77
CA ASN A 191 30.07 -1.71 -34.95
C ASN A 191 30.89 -1.90 -33.65
N SER A 192 32.20 -1.78 -33.71
CA SER A 192 33.11 -1.90 -32.55
C SER A 192 32.83 -0.84 -31.48
N GLN A 193 32.44 0.37 -31.85
CA GLN A 193 32.00 1.41 -30.89
C GLN A 193 30.77 1.01 -30.11
N SER A 194 29.81 0.36 -30.79
CA SER A 194 28.60 -0.21 -30.13
C SER A 194 29.02 -1.26 -29.10
N TYR A 195 29.99 -2.13 -29.44
CA TYR A 195 30.48 -3.13 -28.49
C TYR A 195 31.10 -2.51 -27.22
N GLU A 196 31.98 -1.54 -27.36
CA GLU A 196 32.61 -0.88 -26.21
C GLU A 196 31.54 -0.22 -25.29
N LYS A 197 30.54 0.40 -25.87
CA LYS A 197 29.46 1.01 -25.11
C LYS A 197 28.60 -0.05 -24.37
N LEU A 198 28.30 -1.17 -24.99
CA LEU A 198 27.57 -2.28 -24.35
C LEU A 198 28.41 -2.95 -23.25
N ARG A 199 29.72 -3.08 -23.46
CA ARG A 199 30.66 -3.59 -22.46
C ARG A 199 30.68 -2.68 -21.23
N CYS A 200 30.73 -1.37 -21.43
CA CYS A 200 30.69 -0.39 -20.35
C CYS A 200 29.36 -0.46 -19.56
N ILE A 201 28.20 -0.42 -20.25
CA ILE A 201 26.86 -0.49 -19.65
C ILE A 201 26.67 -1.79 -18.85
N SER A 202 27.18 -2.90 -19.35
CA SER A 202 27.10 -4.21 -18.70
C SER A 202 28.13 -4.43 -17.59
N ARG A 203 28.99 -3.45 -17.33
CA ARG A 203 30.13 -3.56 -16.40
C ARG A 203 31.05 -4.75 -16.74
N GLY A 204 31.36 -4.91 -18.03
CA GLY A 204 32.23 -5.98 -18.54
C GLY A 204 31.57 -7.35 -18.72
N ARG A 205 30.30 -7.51 -18.37
CA ARG A 205 29.59 -8.81 -18.46
C ARG A 205 29.14 -9.17 -19.88
N PHE A 206 29.12 -8.22 -20.81
CA PHE A 206 28.79 -8.42 -22.21
C PHE A 206 30.09 -8.66 -23.00
N SER A 207 30.40 -9.94 -23.26
CA SER A 207 31.65 -10.34 -23.95
C SER A 207 31.57 -10.12 -25.45
N MET A 208 32.73 -10.11 -26.14
CA MET A 208 32.80 -10.04 -27.60
C MET A 208 32.06 -11.24 -28.25
N ALA A 209 32.16 -12.43 -27.66
CA ALA A 209 31.41 -13.60 -28.15
C ALA A 209 29.89 -13.36 -28.16
N LYS A 210 29.35 -12.82 -27.08
CA LYS A 210 27.92 -12.42 -27.02
C LYS A 210 27.57 -11.33 -28.02
N PHE A 211 28.47 -10.40 -28.27
CA PHE A 211 28.24 -9.36 -29.27
C PHE A 211 28.12 -9.95 -30.70
N VAL A 212 29.04 -10.86 -31.07
CA VAL A 212 29.04 -11.55 -32.36
C VAL A 212 27.78 -12.44 -32.48
N GLU A 213 27.46 -13.18 -31.43
CA GLU A 213 26.26 -14.04 -31.38
C GLU A 213 24.98 -13.22 -31.55
N LEU A 214 24.82 -12.09 -30.86
CA LEU A 214 23.65 -11.23 -30.97
C LEU A 214 23.50 -10.69 -32.41
N LYS A 215 24.59 -10.27 -33.03
CA LYS A 215 24.59 -9.82 -34.44
C LYS A 215 24.19 -10.94 -35.41
N TYR A 216 24.68 -12.14 -35.18
CA TYR A 216 24.33 -13.31 -35.97
C TYR A 216 22.83 -13.65 -35.85
N LEU A 217 22.29 -13.69 -34.62
CA LEU A 217 20.87 -13.90 -34.36
C LEU A 217 20.01 -12.81 -35.02
N ALA A 218 20.41 -11.55 -34.88
CA ALA A 218 19.70 -10.44 -35.49
C ALA A 218 19.70 -10.46 -37.02
N LYS A 219 20.78 -10.97 -37.65
CA LYS A 219 20.86 -11.13 -39.10
C LYS A 219 19.99 -12.27 -39.64
N ASN A 220 19.84 -13.33 -38.85
CA ASN A 220 19.14 -14.56 -39.22
C ASN A 220 17.79 -14.71 -38.47
N THR A 221 17.22 -13.64 -37.94
CA THR A 221 15.97 -13.71 -37.21
C THR A 221 14.82 -14.16 -38.12
N VAL A 222 13.93 -14.98 -37.58
CA VAL A 222 12.64 -15.34 -38.23
C VAL A 222 11.56 -14.30 -37.98
N GLY A 223 11.84 -13.28 -37.16
CA GLY A 223 10.90 -12.23 -36.80
C GLY A 223 10.47 -11.37 -37.98
N ALA A 224 9.18 -11.06 -38.04
CA ALA A 224 8.60 -10.18 -39.06
C ALA A 224 8.59 -8.73 -38.53
N PHE A 225 9.40 -7.87 -39.14
CA PHE A 225 9.46 -6.46 -38.78
C PHE A 225 8.81 -5.59 -39.87
N ASN A 226 7.89 -4.73 -39.50
CA ASN A 226 7.26 -3.73 -40.34
C ASN A 226 7.19 -2.38 -39.64
N GLU A 227 6.72 -1.35 -40.36
CA GLU A 227 6.63 0.01 -39.84
C GLU A 227 5.69 0.15 -38.63
N TYR A 228 4.62 -0.64 -38.56
CA TYR A 228 3.68 -0.61 -37.45
C TYR A 228 4.34 -1.14 -36.17
N TYR A 229 5.08 -2.25 -36.25
CA TYR A 229 5.84 -2.75 -35.11
C TYR A 229 6.94 -1.80 -34.65
N ARG A 230 7.54 -1.02 -35.57
CA ARG A 230 8.52 -0.01 -35.22
C ARG A 230 7.87 1.07 -34.35
N ILE A 231 6.74 1.62 -34.78
CA ILE A 231 6.00 2.66 -34.06
C ILE A 231 5.56 2.13 -32.67
N GLU A 232 5.05 0.90 -32.62
CA GLU A 232 4.60 0.30 -31.36
C GLU A 232 5.78 0.09 -30.40
N LEU A 233 6.91 -0.46 -30.87
CA LEU A 233 8.10 -0.71 -30.07
C LEU A 233 8.68 0.62 -29.50
N GLU A 234 8.85 1.62 -30.35
CA GLU A 234 9.34 2.95 -29.95
C GLU A 234 8.42 3.56 -28.88
N THR A 235 7.11 3.59 -29.14
CA THR A 235 6.14 4.16 -28.21
C THR A 235 6.15 3.45 -26.85
N VAL A 236 6.13 2.12 -26.84
CA VAL A 236 6.10 1.35 -25.58
C VAL A 236 7.40 1.48 -24.80
N LEU A 237 8.55 1.56 -25.47
CA LEU A 237 9.84 1.81 -24.84
C LEU A 237 9.92 3.21 -24.22
N ASP A 238 9.46 4.24 -24.94
CA ASP A 238 9.44 5.60 -24.42
C ASP A 238 8.57 5.72 -23.18
N LEU A 239 7.36 5.15 -23.21
CA LEU A 239 6.46 5.11 -22.06
C LEU A 239 7.06 4.32 -20.89
N TYR A 240 7.73 3.21 -21.16
CA TYR A 240 8.45 2.44 -20.14
C TYR A 240 9.53 3.28 -19.44
N PHE A 241 10.40 3.95 -20.21
CA PHE A 241 11.47 4.77 -19.64
C PHE A 241 10.95 6.00 -18.89
N GLN A 242 9.90 6.64 -19.41
CA GLN A 242 9.24 7.74 -18.70
C GLN A 242 8.68 7.31 -17.35
N ILE A 243 7.97 6.18 -17.30
CA ILE A 243 7.43 5.65 -16.06
C ILE A 243 8.53 5.22 -15.09
N ASP A 244 9.59 4.58 -15.58
CA ASP A 244 10.72 4.16 -14.74
C ASP A 244 11.41 5.38 -14.10
N CYS A 245 11.61 6.45 -14.85
CA CYS A 245 12.10 7.73 -14.34
C CYS A 245 11.16 8.30 -13.25
N LYS A 246 9.83 8.28 -13.49
CA LYS A 246 8.85 8.76 -12.50
C LYS A 246 8.81 7.91 -11.24
N ILE A 247 8.97 6.61 -11.35
CA ILE A 247 9.09 5.71 -10.18
C ILE A 247 10.28 6.13 -9.33
N ASN A 248 11.46 6.35 -9.93
CA ASN A 248 12.65 6.77 -9.22
C ASN A 248 12.48 8.13 -8.52
N GLN A 249 11.81 9.10 -9.18
CA GLN A 249 11.49 10.39 -8.58
C GLN A 249 10.59 10.23 -7.34
N VAL A 250 9.51 9.46 -7.46
CA VAL A 250 8.58 9.20 -6.35
C VAL A 250 9.26 8.44 -5.21
N GLU A 251 10.12 7.47 -5.52
CA GLU A 251 10.90 6.74 -4.50
C GLU A 251 11.85 7.67 -3.74
N THR A 252 12.47 8.62 -4.43
CA THR A 252 13.33 9.63 -3.79
C THR A 252 12.54 10.48 -2.79
N GLU A 253 11.34 10.94 -3.16
CA GLU A 253 10.50 11.72 -2.25
C GLU A 253 9.99 10.87 -1.06
N ILE A 254 9.59 9.62 -1.30
CA ILE A 254 9.22 8.68 -0.22
C ILE A 254 10.39 8.49 0.76
N THR A 255 11.62 8.33 0.23
CA THR A 255 12.83 8.16 1.04
C THR A 255 13.12 9.39 1.90
N LYS A 256 13.02 10.59 1.33
CA LYS A 256 13.17 11.84 2.11
C LYS A 256 12.14 11.91 3.22
N PHE A 257 10.87 11.64 2.89
CA PHE A 257 9.76 11.72 3.83
C PHE A 257 9.92 10.74 5.00
N ILE A 258 10.22 9.47 4.72
CA ILE A 258 10.36 8.46 5.77
C ILE A 258 11.58 8.70 6.68
N ARG A 259 12.65 9.29 6.13
CA ARG A 259 13.83 9.70 6.94
C ARG A 259 13.51 10.87 7.86
N THR A 260 12.64 11.79 7.47
CA THR A 260 12.18 12.88 8.35
C THR A 260 11.35 12.34 9.52
N ILE A 261 10.51 11.32 9.28
CA ILE A 261 9.73 10.67 10.34
C ILE A 261 10.63 9.83 11.26
N ASP A 262 11.69 9.22 10.74
CA ASP A 262 12.62 8.27 11.41
C ASP A 262 11.90 7.24 12.32
N PRO A 263 10.94 6.47 11.79
CA PRO A 263 10.13 5.58 12.61
C PRO A 263 10.97 4.41 13.16
N PRO A 264 10.68 3.93 14.37
CA PRO A 264 11.33 2.76 14.96
C PRO A 264 11.37 1.53 14.04
N THR A 265 10.35 1.32 13.24
CA THR A 265 10.28 0.24 12.22
C THR A 265 11.48 0.25 11.28
N LEU A 266 12.04 1.41 10.94
CA LEU A 266 13.19 1.52 10.03
C LEU A 266 14.48 0.96 10.64
N SER A 267 14.58 0.88 11.96
CA SER A 267 15.74 0.30 12.65
C SER A 267 15.84 -1.22 12.53
N ILE A 268 14.77 -1.91 12.10
CA ILE A 268 14.75 -3.36 11.96
C ILE A 268 15.59 -3.77 10.75
N ARG A 269 16.71 -4.45 10.99
CA ARG A 269 17.60 -4.92 9.92
C ARG A 269 16.85 -5.84 8.95
N GLY A 270 16.81 -5.47 7.67
CA GLY A 270 16.05 -6.13 6.61
C GLY A 270 14.77 -5.42 6.21
N ILE A 271 14.40 -4.30 6.86
CA ILE A 271 13.33 -3.41 6.40
C ILE A 271 13.97 -2.19 5.74
N GLY A 272 13.78 -2.04 4.42
CA GLY A 272 14.23 -0.86 3.67
C GLY A 272 13.23 0.30 3.79
N GLU A 273 13.70 1.52 3.44
CA GLU A 273 12.95 2.79 3.56
C GLU A 273 11.58 2.74 2.90
N PHE A 274 11.48 2.22 1.68
CA PHE A 274 10.20 2.09 1.00
C PHE A 274 9.23 1.16 1.75
N SER A 275 9.72 0.02 2.24
CA SER A 275 8.87 -0.92 2.98
C SER A 275 8.43 -0.35 4.32
N ALA A 276 9.33 0.36 5.03
CA ALA A 276 9.00 1.09 6.25
C ALA A 276 7.93 2.15 5.97
N ALA A 277 8.08 2.92 4.88
CA ALA A 277 7.11 3.93 4.46
C ALA A 277 5.71 3.33 4.21
N VAL A 278 5.63 2.19 3.52
CA VAL A 278 4.35 1.48 3.32
C VAL A 278 3.76 1.02 4.65
N ILE A 279 4.56 0.38 5.52
CA ILE A 279 4.08 -0.15 6.79
C ILE A 279 3.56 0.97 7.68
N VAL A 280 4.35 2.03 7.87
CA VAL A 280 4.02 3.16 8.74
C VAL A 280 2.80 3.92 8.22
N SER A 281 2.74 4.20 6.92
CA SER A 281 1.64 4.94 6.32
C SER A 281 0.33 4.14 6.26
N GLU A 282 0.40 2.83 6.03
CA GLU A 282 -0.80 1.98 5.98
C GLU A 282 -1.39 1.71 7.36
N TYR A 283 -0.56 1.53 8.40
CA TYR A 283 -1.05 1.45 9.78
C TYR A 283 -1.54 2.82 10.29
N GLY A 284 -0.88 3.90 9.87
CA GLY A 284 -1.18 5.24 10.34
C GLY A 284 -0.77 5.41 11.81
N ASP A 285 -1.73 5.68 12.69
CA ASP A 285 -1.49 5.78 14.12
C ASP A 285 -1.42 4.40 14.76
N PHE A 286 -0.26 4.07 15.37
CA PHE A 286 -0.06 2.78 16.06
C PHE A 286 -0.74 2.75 17.44
N LEU A 287 -0.91 3.89 18.08
CA LEU A 287 -1.51 4.00 19.42
C LEU A 287 -3.02 3.69 19.42
N ARG A 288 -3.68 3.80 18.27
CA ARG A 288 -5.09 3.39 18.12
C ARG A 288 -5.33 1.89 18.29
N PHE A 289 -4.29 1.07 18.21
CA PHE A 289 -4.39 -0.37 18.39
C PHE A 289 -4.14 -0.76 19.84
N SER A 290 -5.12 -1.36 20.50
CA SER A 290 -4.98 -1.79 21.89
C SER A 290 -3.95 -2.90 22.10
N ASN A 291 -3.62 -3.66 21.04
CA ASN A 291 -2.61 -4.72 21.08
C ASN A 291 -2.18 -5.13 19.66
N ALA A 292 -1.10 -5.89 19.58
CA ALA A 292 -0.54 -6.38 18.31
C ALA A 292 -1.50 -7.29 17.51
N ASN A 293 -2.44 -7.98 18.16
CA ASN A 293 -3.39 -8.83 17.45
C ASN A 293 -4.39 -7.98 16.64
N LYS A 294 -4.77 -6.79 17.13
CA LYS A 294 -5.58 -5.83 16.35
C LYS A 294 -4.84 -5.33 15.10
N MET A 295 -3.51 -5.15 15.18
CA MET A 295 -2.69 -4.84 14.01
C MET A 295 -2.61 -6.02 13.02
N LEU A 296 -2.55 -7.26 13.52
CA LEU A 296 -2.58 -8.46 12.67
C LEU A 296 -3.91 -8.58 11.93
N SER A 297 -5.04 -8.38 12.61
CA SER A 297 -6.37 -8.34 12.00
C SER A 297 -6.48 -7.23 10.95
N PHE A 298 -5.98 -6.03 11.26
CA PHE A 298 -5.98 -4.89 10.33
C PHE A 298 -5.16 -5.18 9.06
N ALA A 299 -4.03 -5.88 9.17
CA ALA A 299 -3.24 -6.34 8.04
C ALA A 299 -3.87 -7.54 7.29
N GLY A 300 -4.88 -8.19 7.89
CA GLY A 300 -5.52 -9.38 7.34
C GLY A 300 -4.61 -10.60 7.31
N LEU A 301 -3.71 -10.71 8.31
CA LEU A 301 -2.75 -11.81 8.46
C LEU A 301 -3.25 -12.93 9.39
N GLU A 302 -4.46 -12.80 9.92
CA GLU A 302 -5.06 -13.81 10.78
C GLU A 302 -5.74 -14.91 9.97
N PRO A 303 -5.64 -16.20 10.41
CA PRO A 303 -6.49 -17.26 9.87
C PRO A 303 -7.92 -17.05 10.37
N GLY A 304 -8.90 -17.40 9.57
CA GLY A 304 -10.26 -17.60 10.07
C GLY A 304 -10.25 -18.75 11.06
N TYR A 305 -10.92 -18.60 12.18
CA TYR A 305 -11.12 -19.64 13.17
C TYR A 305 -12.62 -19.78 13.42
N PHE A 306 -13.11 -20.98 13.34
CA PHE A 306 -14.51 -21.28 13.64
C PHE A 306 -14.56 -22.46 14.60
N GLN A 307 -15.23 -22.25 15.71
CA GLN A 307 -15.51 -23.32 16.68
C GLN A 307 -17.00 -23.26 17.03
N SER A 308 -17.68 -24.37 16.87
CA SER A 308 -19.07 -24.53 17.27
C SER A 308 -19.29 -25.95 17.80
N GLY A 309 -19.58 -26.08 19.10
CA GLY A 309 -19.69 -27.35 19.78
C GLY A 309 -18.40 -28.17 19.66
N THR A 310 -18.50 -29.36 19.10
CA THR A 310 -17.34 -30.25 18.87
C THR A 310 -16.59 -30.00 17.57
N MET A 311 -17.10 -29.09 16.71
CA MET A 311 -16.45 -28.76 15.43
C MET A 311 -15.45 -27.62 15.62
N GLU A 312 -14.18 -27.89 15.28
CA GLU A 312 -13.11 -26.89 15.21
C GLU A 312 -12.56 -26.86 13.79
N HIS A 313 -12.59 -25.68 13.16
CA HIS A 313 -12.07 -25.51 11.81
C HIS A 313 -11.13 -24.32 11.72
N ASN A 314 -9.88 -24.59 11.35
CA ASN A 314 -8.89 -23.59 11.03
C ASN A 314 -9.07 -23.16 9.55
N GLY A 315 -9.64 -21.99 9.34
CA GLY A 315 -9.89 -21.41 8.03
C GLY A 315 -8.63 -20.87 7.35
N ARG A 316 -8.83 -20.45 6.10
CA ARG A 316 -7.79 -19.73 5.34
C ARG A 316 -7.56 -18.33 5.93
N MET A 317 -6.43 -17.71 5.56
CA MET A 317 -6.14 -16.32 5.92
C MET A 317 -7.29 -15.41 5.49
N VAL A 318 -7.78 -14.58 6.39
CA VAL A 318 -8.99 -13.74 6.19
C VAL A 318 -8.79 -12.71 5.11
N LYS A 319 -7.58 -12.19 4.90
CA LYS A 319 -7.19 -11.20 3.88
C LYS A 319 -8.04 -9.91 3.87
N ARG A 320 -8.83 -9.63 4.90
CA ARG A 320 -9.49 -8.34 5.09
C ARG A 320 -8.44 -7.29 5.44
N GLY A 321 -8.59 -6.07 4.95
CA GLY A 321 -7.61 -4.99 5.15
C GLY A 321 -6.68 -4.75 3.95
N SER A 322 -5.66 -3.92 4.13
CA SER A 322 -4.81 -3.43 3.05
C SER A 322 -3.97 -4.53 2.39
N SER A 323 -4.13 -4.71 1.08
CA SER A 323 -3.28 -5.60 0.28
C SER A 323 -1.85 -5.06 0.14
N HIS A 324 -1.67 -3.72 0.13
CA HIS A 324 -0.36 -3.07 0.09
C HIS A 324 0.44 -3.38 1.36
N LEU A 325 -0.20 -3.24 2.52
CA LEU A 325 0.41 -3.58 3.81
C LEU A 325 0.81 -5.05 3.90
N ARG A 326 -0.10 -5.97 3.52
CA ARG A 326 0.21 -7.41 3.51
C ARG A 326 1.37 -7.75 2.61
N CYS A 327 1.41 -7.18 1.40
CA CYS A 327 2.51 -7.38 0.46
C CYS A 327 3.84 -6.89 1.05
N ALA A 328 3.87 -5.70 1.64
CA ALA A 328 5.05 -5.14 2.28
C ALA A 328 5.53 -6.04 3.45
N LEU A 329 4.62 -6.44 4.35
CA LEU A 329 4.95 -7.32 5.48
C LEU A 329 5.49 -8.69 5.03
N MET A 330 4.92 -9.30 4.00
CA MET A 330 5.39 -10.57 3.45
C MET A 330 6.77 -10.44 2.79
N ASN A 331 7.03 -9.35 2.07
CA ASN A 331 8.34 -9.07 1.49
C ASN A 331 9.38 -8.79 2.58
N CYS A 332 9.04 -7.98 3.57
CA CYS A 332 9.89 -7.75 4.75
C CYS A 332 10.21 -9.03 5.49
N SER A 333 9.24 -9.96 5.62
CA SER A 333 9.47 -11.24 6.28
C SER A 333 10.58 -12.06 5.62
N ARG A 334 10.67 -12.04 4.29
CA ARG A 334 11.77 -12.68 3.56
C ARG A 334 13.10 -11.97 3.84
N SER A 335 13.10 -10.64 3.75
CA SER A 335 14.31 -9.85 3.95
C SER A 335 14.84 -9.93 5.39
N VAL A 336 13.98 -9.86 6.40
CA VAL A 336 14.41 -9.99 7.81
C VAL A 336 14.97 -11.38 8.12
N CYS A 337 14.47 -12.45 7.48
CA CYS A 337 15.07 -13.78 7.61
C CYS A 337 16.49 -13.86 7.03
N LEU A 338 16.83 -13.04 6.03
CA LEU A 338 18.17 -13.01 5.45
C LEU A 338 19.15 -12.17 6.28
N HIS A 339 18.66 -11.16 6.98
CA HIS A 339 19.51 -10.16 7.64
C HIS A 339 19.45 -10.19 9.17
N ASN A 340 18.60 -11.06 9.76
CA ASN A 340 18.42 -11.13 11.20
C ASN A 340 18.23 -12.59 11.65
N GLU A 341 19.19 -13.08 12.45
CA GLU A 341 19.26 -14.47 12.88
C GLU A 341 18.05 -14.89 13.74
N VAL A 342 17.47 -13.99 14.52
CA VAL A 342 16.27 -14.29 15.35
C VAL A 342 15.09 -14.70 14.46
N PHE A 343 14.91 -14.02 13.32
CA PHE A 343 13.86 -14.35 12.36
C PHE A 343 14.22 -15.57 11.51
N ALA A 344 15.51 -15.74 11.14
CA ALA A 344 15.99 -16.89 10.41
C ALA A 344 15.78 -18.19 11.22
N THR A 345 16.14 -18.19 12.50
CA THR A 345 15.96 -19.32 13.42
C THR A 345 14.47 -19.62 13.62
N TYR A 346 13.63 -18.57 13.79
CA TYR A 346 12.19 -18.78 13.91
C TYR A 346 11.57 -19.37 12.64
N TYR A 347 12.02 -18.92 11.45
CA TYR A 347 11.59 -19.50 10.18
C TYR A 347 11.98 -20.97 10.07
N ARG A 348 13.26 -21.32 10.36
CA ARG A 348 13.75 -22.71 10.36
C ARG A 348 12.91 -23.59 11.27
N LYS A 349 12.70 -23.18 12.52
CA LYS A 349 11.82 -23.88 13.47
C LYS A 349 10.44 -24.17 12.87
N LYS A 350 9.81 -23.20 12.17
CA LYS A 350 8.50 -23.41 11.54
C LYS A 350 8.54 -24.36 10.35
N ARG A 351 9.67 -24.43 9.64
CA ARG A 351 9.90 -25.41 8.57
C ARG A 351 10.09 -26.82 9.14
N ASP A 352 10.81 -26.94 10.23
CA ASP A 352 11.07 -28.22 10.93
C ASP A 352 9.77 -28.77 11.54
N GLU A 353 8.82 -27.92 11.96
CA GLU A 353 7.45 -28.28 12.31
C GLU A 353 6.62 -28.80 11.12
N GLY A 354 7.20 -28.99 9.93
CA GLY A 354 6.51 -29.47 8.72
C GLY A 354 5.68 -28.42 7.98
N LYS A 355 5.75 -27.13 8.35
CA LYS A 355 4.92 -26.10 7.71
C LYS A 355 5.44 -25.74 6.30
N PRO A 356 4.58 -25.63 5.27
CA PRO A 356 4.96 -25.14 3.96
C PRO A 356 5.61 -23.74 4.01
N HIS A 357 6.47 -23.42 3.03
CA HIS A 357 7.22 -22.18 2.96
C HIS A 357 6.37 -20.92 3.22
N TYR A 358 5.27 -20.75 2.51
CA TYR A 358 4.42 -19.57 2.68
C TYR A 358 3.71 -19.49 4.03
N VAL A 359 3.40 -20.65 4.64
CA VAL A 359 2.84 -20.71 6.00
C VAL A 359 3.89 -20.29 7.02
N ALA A 360 5.12 -20.82 6.91
CA ALA A 360 6.24 -20.42 7.76
C ALA A 360 6.55 -18.92 7.63
N MET A 361 6.57 -18.36 6.39
CA MET A 361 6.72 -16.93 6.17
C MET A 361 5.59 -16.09 6.80
N ASN A 362 4.35 -16.58 6.79
CA ASN A 362 3.26 -15.88 7.48
C ASN A 362 3.45 -15.86 9.01
N HIS A 363 4.01 -16.93 9.58
CA HIS A 363 4.39 -16.93 11.00
C HIS A 363 5.49 -15.89 11.30
N VAL A 364 6.47 -15.73 10.40
CA VAL A 364 7.50 -14.67 10.49
C VAL A 364 6.84 -13.30 10.39
N ALA A 365 5.92 -13.09 9.45
CA ALA A 365 5.19 -11.83 9.32
C ALA A 365 4.43 -11.48 10.60
N LYS A 366 3.78 -12.46 11.22
CA LYS A 366 3.09 -12.25 12.51
C LYS A 366 4.06 -11.87 13.65
N LYS A 367 5.23 -12.50 13.72
CA LYS A 367 6.27 -12.13 14.68
C LYS A 367 6.77 -10.71 14.40
N LEU A 368 6.99 -10.36 13.13
CA LEU A 368 7.42 -9.04 12.70
C LEU A 368 6.40 -7.95 13.09
N VAL A 369 5.10 -8.16 12.86
CA VAL A 369 4.05 -7.21 13.27
C VAL A 369 4.03 -6.99 14.78
N ARG A 370 4.20 -8.03 15.58
CA ARG A 370 4.29 -7.91 17.05
C ARG A 370 5.50 -7.07 17.48
N LEU A 371 6.63 -7.27 16.81
CA LEU A 371 7.82 -6.47 17.06
C LEU A 371 7.59 -5.01 16.66
N ILE A 372 7.07 -4.75 15.46
CA ILE A 372 6.74 -3.39 15.01
C ILE A 372 5.81 -2.70 16.00
N PHE A 373 4.75 -3.37 16.45
CA PHE A 373 3.86 -2.82 17.48
C PHE A 373 4.60 -2.40 18.74
N ALA A 374 5.47 -3.28 19.25
CA ALA A 374 6.22 -3.00 20.48
C ALA A 374 7.20 -1.82 20.31
N LEU A 375 7.87 -1.72 19.16
CA LEU A 375 8.81 -0.64 18.89
C LEU A 375 8.10 0.70 18.67
N GLU A 376 7.07 0.73 17.84
CA GLU A 376 6.34 1.96 17.48
C GLU A 376 5.57 2.54 18.68
N THR A 377 4.96 1.68 19.52
CA THR A 377 4.22 2.16 20.70
C THR A 377 5.12 2.62 21.84
N LYS A 378 6.36 2.11 21.92
CA LYS A 378 7.33 2.49 22.96
C LYS A 378 8.37 3.53 22.49
N GLY A 379 8.40 3.85 21.20
CA GLY A 379 9.42 4.74 20.62
C GLY A 379 10.85 4.17 20.68
N LEU A 380 11.01 2.85 20.72
CA LEU A 380 12.31 2.19 20.89
C LEU A 380 12.88 1.72 19.55
N LYS A 381 14.16 1.93 19.33
CA LYS A 381 14.87 1.32 18.19
C LYS A 381 15.14 -0.17 18.43
N PHE A 382 15.21 -0.93 17.34
CA PHE A 382 15.41 -2.37 17.39
C PHE A 382 16.79 -2.74 17.93
N ASP A 383 16.80 -3.61 18.95
CA ASP A 383 17.98 -4.26 19.46
C ASP A 383 17.78 -5.79 19.40
N ALA A 384 18.70 -6.49 18.73
CA ALA A 384 18.64 -7.93 18.59
C ALA A 384 18.87 -8.68 19.92
N GLU A 385 19.56 -8.08 20.88
CA GLU A 385 19.84 -8.68 22.16
C GLU A 385 18.61 -8.74 23.08
N LEU A 386 17.69 -7.80 22.91
CA LEU A 386 16.42 -7.76 23.67
C LEU A 386 15.40 -8.81 23.21
N LEU A 387 15.65 -9.52 22.13
CA LEU A 387 14.75 -10.56 21.58
C LEU A 387 15.21 -12.00 21.86
N ARG A 388 16.34 -12.16 22.54
CA ARG A 388 16.81 -13.44 23.07
C ARG A 388 16.16 -13.70 24.43
#